data_d9effbcbd32c338a2c0a24f861b272c6
#
_entry.id   d9effbcbd32c338a2c0a24f861b272c6
#
_cell.length_a   1.000
_cell.length_b   1.000
_cell.length_c   1.000
_cell.angle_alpha   90.00
_cell.angle_beta   90.00
_cell.angle_gamma   90.00
#
_symmetry.space_group_name_H-M   'P 1'
#
loop_
_entity.id
_entity.type
_entity.pdbx_description
1 polymer ?
#
loop_
_entity_poly.entity_id
_entity_poly.type
_entity_poly.pdbx_seq_one_letter_code
_entity_poly.pdbx_strand_id
1 'polypeptide(L)'
;DRSAYGACRMCMVEDTKTGKIEASCSMEPRDGMSIRTNTAGLLKHRRMILELLLASHDCNCTNCAKSGNCRLQELAQRFGVRHIRFPDTRPRYEMDYTSYAIFRDPNKCILCGDCVRVCEEKQGQGILDFAGRGSELQVMPAFDKKLSETKCVSCGQCAAVCTTGAITVNDQIGTAWKSIHDPQKRVVVQIAPAVRVAIGEEFGYAPGENILDRVVSALKIMGVDEVYDTNFAADMTTISEAEEFLQRLQAGGPFPMFTSCCPAWVKYLELNDPKYLKNISTCKSPMQMFASVLKAKYAEKDASDGRTTYHIAIMPCTAKKMEAARDEFFHNGTPDVDLVLTTRELVDMIRETGIHLDELELESPDLPFGLGSGAAVIYGVTGGVAESVVRHCLPDKTKNTLRQVRVS
;
A
#
# COMPACT_ATOMS: atom_id res chain seq x y z
N ASP A 1 -1.14 -11.72 -12.49
CA ASP A 1 -1.16 -13.17 -12.51
C ASP A 1 0.14 -13.71 -11.95
N ARG A 2 0.05 -14.67 -11.04
CA ARG A 2 1.15 -15.39 -10.39
C ARG A 2 1.24 -16.80 -10.95
N SER A 3 2.39 -17.46 -10.77
CA SER A 3 2.55 -18.86 -11.16
C SER A 3 1.51 -19.77 -10.50
N ALA A 4 1.18 -20.88 -11.16
CA ALA A 4 0.28 -21.89 -10.61
C ALA A 4 0.97 -22.64 -9.45
N TYR A 5 0.31 -22.72 -8.28
CA TYR A 5 0.92 -23.32 -7.09
C TYR A 5 0.09 -24.44 -6.44
N GLY A 6 -1.24 -24.26 -6.37
CA GLY A 6 -2.18 -25.28 -5.87
C GLY A 6 -2.07 -25.58 -4.36
N ALA A 7 -1.48 -24.71 -3.53
CA ALA A 7 -1.20 -25.00 -2.13
C ALA A 7 -2.46 -25.14 -1.25
N CYS A 8 -3.38 -24.17 -1.32
CA CYS A 8 -4.55 -24.16 -0.41
C CYS A 8 -5.64 -25.17 -0.78
N ARG A 9 -5.63 -25.76 -1.98
CA ARG A 9 -6.59 -26.77 -2.46
C ARG A 9 -8.07 -26.39 -2.41
N MET A 10 -8.42 -25.14 -2.20
CA MET A 10 -9.82 -24.70 -2.11
C MET A 10 -10.54 -24.67 -3.47
N CYS A 11 -9.80 -24.59 -4.56
CA CYS A 11 -10.31 -24.57 -5.93
C CYS A 11 -10.47 -25.97 -6.57
N MET A 12 -10.60 -27.02 -5.76
CA MET A 12 -10.75 -28.41 -6.27
C MET A 12 -11.94 -28.55 -7.20
N VAL A 13 -11.74 -29.22 -8.32
CA VAL A 13 -12.74 -29.60 -9.32
C VAL A 13 -12.66 -31.10 -9.62
N GLU A 14 -13.74 -31.66 -10.10
CA GLU A 14 -13.84 -33.07 -10.49
C GLU A 14 -13.98 -33.17 -12.02
N ASP A 15 -13.03 -33.85 -12.66
CA ASP A 15 -13.15 -34.18 -14.08
C ASP A 15 -14.23 -35.25 -14.29
N THR A 16 -15.24 -34.95 -15.10
CA THR A 16 -16.38 -35.84 -15.29
C THR A 16 -16.04 -37.11 -16.07
N LYS A 17 -14.97 -37.12 -16.86
CA LYS A 17 -14.53 -38.25 -17.65
C LYS A 17 -13.68 -39.23 -16.86
N THR A 18 -12.83 -38.72 -16.00
CA THR A 18 -11.83 -39.51 -15.24
C THR A 18 -12.22 -39.72 -13.78
N GLY A 19 -13.14 -38.92 -13.24
CA GLY A 19 -13.47 -38.86 -11.81
C GLY A 19 -12.36 -38.31 -10.93
N LYS A 20 -11.24 -37.79 -11.50
CA LYS A 20 -10.15 -37.22 -10.74
C LYS A 20 -10.53 -35.88 -10.13
N ILE A 21 -10.07 -35.66 -8.92
CA ILE A 21 -10.22 -34.38 -8.20
C ILE A 21 -8.86 -33.67 -8.18
N GLU A 22 -8.81 -32.50 -8.80
CA GLU A 22 -7.58 -31.72 -8.95
C GLU A 22 -7.83 -30.24 -8.62
N ALA A 23 -6.75 -29.49 -8.30
CA ALA A 23 -6.83 -28.05 -8.03
C ALA A 23 -6.87 -27.28 -9.37
N SER A 24 -7.97 -26.58 -9.64
CA SER A 24 -8.14 -25.87 -10.92
C SER A 24 -7.09 -24.78 -11.19
N CYS A 25 -6.51 -24.19 -10.15
CA CYS A 25 -5.47 -23.16 -10.31
C CYS A 25 -4.12 -23.70 -10.80
N SER A 26 -3.90 -25.03 -10.75
CA SER A 26 -2.68 -25.70 -11.22
C SER A 26 -2.93 -26.74 -12.30
N MET A 27 -4.17 -26.81 -12.79
CA MET A 27 -4.59 -27.72 -13.84
C MET A 27 -4.49 -27.03 -15.21
N GLU A 28 -3.95 -27.74 -16.20
CA GLU A 28 -3.95 -27.26 -17.59
C GLU A 28 -5.30 -27.58 -18.25
N PRO A 29 -6.00 -26.57 -18.82
CA PRO A 29 -7.21 -26.82 -19.59
C PRO A 29 -6.89 -27.59 -20.88
N ARG A 30 -7.78 -28.52 -21.27
CA ARG A 30 -7.64 -29.36 -22.46
C ARG A 30 -8.94 -29.35 -23.27
N ASP A 31 -8.82 -29.51 -24.59
CA ASP A 31 -9.98 -29.58 -25.45
C ASP A 31 -10.91 -30.75 -25.05
N GLY A 32 -12.20 -30.47 -25.01
CA GLY A 32 -13.22 -31.42 -24.61
C GLY A 32 -13.19 -31.79 -23.12
N MET A 33 -12.47 -31.05 -22.28
CA MET A 33 -12.50 -31.18 -20.82
C MET A 33 -13.89 -30.81 -20.29
N SER A 34 -14.39 -31.60 -19.35
CA SER A 34 -15.65 -31.32 -18.66
C SER A 34 -15.45 -31.49 -17.17
N ILE A 35 -15.75 -30.43 -16.40
CA ILE A 35 -15.54 -30.41 -14.97
C ILE A 35 -16.81 -30.13 -14.18
N ARG A 36 -16.90 -30.66 -12.97
CA ARG A 36 -17.88 -30.30 -11.95
C ARG A 36 -17.22 -29.52 -10.82
N THR A 37 -17.94 -28.55 -10.28
CA THR A 37 -17.41 -27.63 -9.23
C THR A 37 -18.11 -27.79 -7.88
N ASN A 38 -19.23 -28.51 -7.81
CA ASN A 38 -20.12 -28.53 -6.64
C ASN A 38 -20.72 -29.92 -6.31
N THR A 39 -19.99 -31.00 -6.61
CA THR A 39 -20.45 -32.34 -6.21
C THR A 39 -20.40 -32.52 -4.68
N ALA A 40 -21.18 -33.45 -4.14
CA ALA A 40 -21.17 -33.77 -2.71
C ALA A 40 -19.77 -34.18 -2.22
N GLY A 41 -19.01 -34.90 -3.07
CA GLY A 41 -17.61 -35.26 -2.81
C GLY A 41 -16.73 -34.03 -2.67
N LEU A 42 -16.81 -33.07 -3.60
CA LEU A 42 -16.03 -31.80 -3.54
C LEU A 42 -16.39 -30.94 -2.33
N LEU A 43 -17.67 -30.85 -1.98
CA LEU A 43 -18.09 -30.12 -0.78
C LEU A 43 -17.50 -30.74 0.50
N LYS A 44 -17.49 -32.08 0.60
CA LYS A 44 -16.84 -32.80 1.71
C LYS A 44 -15.33 -32.53 1.75
N HIS A 45 -14.64 -32.58 0.60
CA HIS A 45 -13.20 -32.25 0.54
C HIS A 45 -12.90 -30.82 0.96
N ARG A 46 -13.66 -29.84 0.46
CA ARG A 46 -13.44 -28.43 0.83
C ARG A 46 -13.67 -28.17 2.31
N ARG A 47 -14.67 -28.80 2.93
CA ARG A 47 -14.85 -28.73 4.40
C ARG A 47 -13.68 -29.29 5.14
N MET A 48 -13.17 -30.46 4.75
CA MET A 48 -11.99 -31.07 5.39
C MET A 48 -10.76 -30.20 5.24
N ILE A 49 -10.52 -29.62 4.07
CA ILE A 49 -9.40 -28.70 3.83
C ILE A 49 -9.53 -27.47 4.73
N LEU A 50 -10.72 -26.88 4.85
CA LEU A 50 -10.95 -25.74 5.73
C LEU A 50 -10.70 -26.07 7.19
N GLU A 51 -11.15 -27.24 7.66
CA GLU A 51 -10.85 -27.70 9.01
C GLU A 51 -9.34 -27.87 9.26
N LEU A 52 -8.59 -28.39 8.29
CA LEU A 52 -7.13 -28.51 8.38
C LEU A 52 -6.43 -27.14 8.40
N LEU A 53 -6.88 -26.20 7.56
CA LEU A 53 -6.34 -24.85 7.55
C LEU A 53 -6.63 -24.11 8.87
N LEU A 54 -7.82 -24.29 9.42
CA LEU A 54 -8.23 -23.68 10.70
C LEU A 54 -7.57 -24.33 11.91
N ALA A 55 -7.25 -25.62 11.85
CA ALA A 55 -6.60 -26.34 12.97
C ALA A 55 -5.26 -25.73 13.37
N SER A 56 -4.51 -25.20 12.41
CA SER A 56 -3.19 -24.59 12.64
C SER A 56 -3.20 -23.06 12.56
N HIS A 57 -4.39 -22.46 12.47
CA HIS A 57 -4.58 -21.01 12.36
C HIS A 57 -4.98 -20.44 13.73
N ASP A 58 -4.39 -19.29 14.10
CA ASP A 58 -4.89 -18.55 15.25
C ASP A 58 -6.25 -17.93 14.95
N CYS A 59 -7.31 -18.59 15.44
CA CYS A 59 -8.69 -18.22 15.18
C CYS A 59 -9.22 -17.08 16.07
N ASN A 60 -8.35 -16.28 16.68
CA ASN A 60 -8.75 -15.09 17.44
C ASN A 60 -9.21 -13.96 16.49
N CYS A 61 -10.38 -14.18 15.88
CA CYS A 61 -10.89 -13.33 14.82
C CYS A 61 -11.30 -11.93 15.30
N THR A 62 -11.80 -11.79 16.54
CA THR A 62 -12.26 -10.50 17.07
C THR A 62 -11.12 -9.49 17.24
N ASN A 63 -9.89 -9.97 17.46
CA ASN A 63 -8.68 -9.15 17.59
C ASN A 63 -7.83 -9.15 16.32
N CYS A 64 -8.36 -9.63 15.20
CA CYS A 64 -7.61 -9.74 13.95
C CYS A 64 -7.89 -8.53 13.05
N ALA A 65 -6.84 -7.88 12.55
CA ALA A 65 -6.94 -6.78 11.59
C ALA A 65 -7.67 -7.13 10.28
N LYS A 66 -7.88 -8.43 9.98
CA LYS A 66 -8.66 -8.91 8.84
C LYS A 66 -10.07 -9.36 9.20
N SER A 67 -10.54 -9.14 10.45
CA SER A 67 -11.90 -9.48 10.86
C SER A 67 -12.93 -8.81 9.94
N GLY A 68 -13.95 -9.55 9.51
CA GLY A 68 -14.94 -9.06 8.56
C GLY A 68 -14.47 -8.97 7.09
N ASN A 69 -13.17 -9.01 6.83
CA ASN A 69 -12.57 -8.98 5.47
C ASN A 69 -11.51 -10.09 5.32
N CYS A 70 -11.81 -11.28 5.83
CA CYS A 70 -10.94 -12.45 5.78
C CYS A 70 -11.53 -13.55 4.93
N ARG A 71 -10.83 -13.91 3.84
CA ARG A 71 -11.29 -14.97 2.93
C ARG A 71 -11.44 -16.34 3.61
N LEU A 72 -10.58 -16.66 4.58
CA LEU A 72 -10.68 -17.89 5.35
C LEU A 72 -11.94 -17.91 6.21
N GLN A 73 -12.25 -16.79 6.88
CA GLN A 73 -13.47 -16.64 7.69
C GLN A 73 -14.73 -16.75 6.84
N GLU A 74 -14.79 -16.07 5.69
CA GLU A 74 -15.89 -16.15 4.73
C GLU A 74 -16.13 -17.60 4.27
N LEU A 75 -15.06 -18.30 3.88
CA LEU A 75 -15.14 -19.67 3.43
C LEU A 75 -15.58 -20.63 4.55
N ALA A 76 -15.09 -20.44 5.77
CA ALA A 76 -15.50 -21.22 6.92
C ALA A 76 -17.02 -21.09 7.19
N GLN A 77 -17.54 -19.86 7.13
CA GLN A 77 -18.98 -19.60 7.25
C GLN A 77 -19.77 -20.22 6.10
N ARG A 78 -19.33 -19.98 4.85
CA ARG A 78 -19.99 -20.50 3.63
C ARG A 78 -20.11 -22.02 3.60
N PHE A 79 -19.07 -22.73 4.05
CA PHE A 79 -19.07 -24.20 4.09
C PHE A 79 -19.56 -24.77 5.41
N GLY A 80 -20.02 -23.94 6.35
CA GLY A 80 -20.60 -24.37 7.62
C GLY A 80 -19.60 -25.09 8.54
N VAL A 81 -18.32 -24.71 8.50
CA VAL A 81 -17.29 -25.27 9.40
C VAL A 81 -17.42 -24.56 10.76
N ARG A 82 -17.95 -25.29 11.73
CA ARG A 82 -18.15 -24.79 13.11
C ARG A 82 -17.37 -25.57 14.16
N HIS A 83 -16.84 -26.72 13.78
CA HIS A 83 -16.07 -27.60 14.63
C HIS A 83 -14.83 -28.06 13.89
N ILE A 84 -13.69 -27.99 14.53
CA ILE A 84 -12.38 -28.41 14.01
C ILE A 84 -12.06 -29.76 14.65
N ARG A 85 -11.97 -30.81 13.85
CA ARG A 85 -11.68 -32.17 14.32
C ARG A 85 -10.19 -32.45 14.49
N PHE A 86 -9.33 -31.65 13.88
CA PHE A 86 -7.90 -31.89 13.85
C PHE A 86 -7.20 -31.10 14.97
N PRO A 87 -6.18 -31.68 15.63
CA PRO A 87 -5.42 -30.97 16.63
C PRO A 87 -4.49 -29.92 15.99
N ASP A 88 -4.22 -28.85 16.71
CA ASP A 88 -3.14 -27.91 16.34
C ASP A 88 -1.79 -28.59 16.65
N THR A 89 -0.96 -28.75 15.63
CA THR A 89 0.37 -29.35 15.72
C THR A 89 1.49 -28.37 15.42
N ARG A 90 1.16 -27.11 15.11
CA ARG A 90 2.17 -26.08 14.77
C ARG A 90 2.69 -25.40 16.03
N PRO A 91 4.01 -25.13 16.10
CA PRO A 91 4.55 -24.25 17.13
C PRO A 91 3.98 -22.83 17.00
N ARG A 92 3.98 -22.09 18.12
CA ARG A 92 3.67 -20.65 18.09
C ARG A 92 4.95 -19.87 17.83
N TYR A 93 4.82 -18.84 17.02
CA TYR A 93 5.92 -18.00 16.59
C TYR A 93 5.74 -16.56 17.06
N GLU A 94 6.86 -15.87 17.25
CA GLU A 94 6.84 -14.44 17.54
C GLU A 94 6.33 -13.64 16.33
N MET A 95 5.60 -12.58 16.62
CA MET A 95 5.16 -11.62 15.63
C MET A 95 6.29 -10.64 15.30
N ASP A 96 6.36 -10.19 14.05
CA ASP A 96 7.37 -9.24 13.59
C ASP A 96 6.73 -7.86 13.33
N TYR A 97 7.07 -6.91 14.19
CA TYR A 97 6.63 -5.51 14.16
C TYR A 97 7.74 -4.55 13.69
N THR A 98 8.87 -5.06 13.22
CA THR A 98 10.07 -4.25 12.99
C THR A 98 10.02 -3.45 11.70
N SER A 99 9.07 -3.73 10.78
CA SER A 99 8.90 -2.96 9.56
C SER A 99 7.96 -1.76 9.76
N TYR A 100 8.33 -0.61 9.23
CA TYR A 100 7.45 0.57 9.21
C TYR A 100 6.18 0.36 8.36
N ALA A 101 6.24 -0.50 7.34
CA ALA A 101 5.19 -0.64 6.34
C ALA A 101 4.21 -1.77 6.61
N ILE A 102 4.71 -2.91 7.08
CA ILE A 102 3.94 -4.13 7.26
C ILE A 102 4.23 -4.79 8.59
N PHE A 103 3.25 -5.52 9.05
CA PHE A 103 3.27 -6.34 10.24
C PHE A 103 3.09 -7.80 9.85
N ARG A 104 3.82 -8.74 10.49
CA ARG A 104 3.76 -10.16 10.19
C ARG A 104 3.42 -10.97 11.45
N ASP A 105 2.34 -11.73 11.39
CA ASP A 105 1.91 -12.73 12.38
C ASP A 105 1.94 -14.13 11.76
N PRO A 106 3.00 -14.92 11.97
CA PRO A 106 3.11 -16.26 11.41
C PRO A 106 2.02 -17.22 11.87
N ASN A 107 1.41 -16.98 13.03
CA ASN A 107 0.38 -17.83 13.61
C ASN A 107 -0.95 -17.80 12.82
N LYS A 108 -1.14 -16.77 12.01
CA LYS A 108 -2.29 -16.63 11.11
C LYS A 108 -2.01 -17.06 9.67
N CYS A 109 -0.83 -17.62 9.41
CA CYS A 109 -0.41 -18.03 8.08
C CYS A 109 -1.01 -19.40 7.72
N ILE A 110 -1.67 -19.49 6.55
CA ILE A 110 -2.22 -20.74 5.98
C ILE A 110 -1.30 -21.38 4.94
N LEU A 111 -0.07 -20.92 4.80
CA LEU A 111 0.94 -21.44 3.88
C LEU A 111 0.51 -21.45 2.39
N CYS A 112 -0.30 -20.48 1.96
CA CYS A 112 -0.76 -20.41 0.57
C CYS A 112 0.33 -19.97 -0.43
N GLY A 113 1.43 -19.38 0.02
CA GLY A 113 2.56 -18.95 -0.80
C GLY A 113 2.30 -17.70 -1.65
N ASP A 114 1.17 -17.02 -1.50
CA ASP A 114 0.86 -15.84 -2.32
C ASP A 114 1.83 -14.68 -2.08
N CYS A 115 2.22 -14.44 -0.83
CA CYS A 115 3.20 -13.42 -0.47
C CYS A 115 4.62 -13.76 -0.97
N VAL A 116 5.01 -15.02 -0.98
CA VAL A 116 6.30 -15.48 -1.53
C VAL A 116 6.35 -15.17 -3.02
N ARG A 117 5.35 -15.65 -3.77
CA ARG A 117 5.31 -15.47 -5.23
C ARG A 117 5.19 -14.01 -5.67
N VAL A 118 4.40 -13.19 -4.96
CA VAL A 118 4.33 -11.76 -5.33
C VAL A 118 5.64 -11.06 -5.04
N CYS A 119 6.34 -11.42 -3.95
CA CYS A 119 7.62 -10.83 -3.59
C CYS A 119 8.72 -11.19 -4.60
N GLU A 120 8.76 -12.45 -5.04
CA GLU A 120 9.76 -12.93 -5.99
C GLU A 120 9.37 -12.64 -7.45
N GLU A 121 8.19 -13.10 -7.91
CA GLU A 121 7.82 -13.08 -9.33
C GLU A 121 7.39 -11.70 -9.85
N LYS A 122 6.86 -10.84 -8.97
CA LYS A 122 6.35 -9.52 -9.37
C LYS A 122 7.23 -8.37 -8.90
N GLN A 123 7.79 -8.49 -7.70
CA GLN A 123 8.63 -7.43 -7.13
C GLN A 123 10.12 -7.70 -7.31
N GLY A 124 10.52 -8.92 -7.71
CA GLY A 124 11.91 -9.30 -7.88
C GLY A 124 12.76 -9.19 -6.59
N GLN A 125 12.10 -9.30 -5.40
CA GLN A 125 12.76 -9.09 -4.12
C GLN A 125 13.15 -10.38 -3.41
N GLY A 126 12.30 -11.42 -3.46
CA GLY A 126 12.57 -12.72 -2.82
C GLY A 126 12.84 -12.66 -1.33
N ILE A 127 12.19 -11.72 -0.60
CA ILE A 127 12.42 -11.53 0.85
C ILE A 127 11.80 -12.64 1.68
N LEU A 128 10.63 -13.11 1.26
CA LEU A 128 9.86 -14.14 1.95
C LEU A 128 9.95 -15.44 1.17
N ASP A 129 10.20 -16.54 1.87
CA ASP A 129 10.19 -17.88 1.30
C ASP A 129 9.73 -18.90 2.34
N PHE A 130 9.50 -20.13 1.91
CA PHE A 130 9.19 -21.25 2.79
C PHE A 130 10.46 -21.75 3.48
N ALA A 131 10.37 -21.94 4.78
CA ALA A 131 11.45 -22.52 5.59
C ALA A 131 10.91 -23.58 6.55
N GLY A 132 11.75 -24.53 6.93
CA GLY A 132 11.34 -25.69 7.73
C GLY A 132 10.60 -26.76 6.91
N ARG A 133 10.01 -27.73 7.59
CA ARG A 133 9.22 -28.81 6.98
C ARG A 133 8.21 -29.40 7.97
N GLY A 134 7.20 -30.11 7.45
CA GLY A 134 6.14 -30.69 8.29
C GLY A 134 5.39 -29.62 9.10
N SER A 135 5.20 -29.83 10.39
CA SER A 135 4.52 -28.89 11.29
C SER A 135 5.30 -27.59 11.54
N GLU A 136 6.61 -27.59 11.29
CA GLU A 136 7.48 -26.42 11.46
C GLU A 136 7.59 -25.57 10.17
N LEU A 137 6.92 -25.97 9.07
CA LEU A 137 6.92 -25.19 7.84
C LEU A 137 6.29 -23.84 8.09
N GLN A 138 7.02 -22.77 7.71
CA GLN A 138 6.55 -21.40 7.82
C GLN A 138 7.03 -20.54 6.64
N VAL A 139 6.39 -19.41 6.41
CA VAL A 139 6.84 -18.38 5.50
C VAL A 139 7.59 -17.33 6.31
N MET A 140 8.88 -17.11 5.97
CA MET A 140 9.75 -16.21 6.73
C MET A 140 10.84 -15.62 5.83
N PRO A 141 11.52 -14.56 6.27
CA PRO A 141 12.79 -14.14 5.67
C PRO A 141 13.89 -15.18 5.89
N ALA A 142 14.91 -15.15 5.03
CA ALA A 142 16.08 -16.02 5.17
C ALA A 142 16.72 -15.89 6.57
N PHE A 143 17.09 -17.04 7.16
CA PHE A 143 17.74 -17.12 8.49
C PHE A 143 16.90 -16.55 9.63
N ASP A 144 15.57 -16.56 9.50
CA ASP A 144 14.61 -16.02 10.51
C ASP A 144 14.90 -14.57 10.92
N LYS A 145 15.44 -13.79 10.01
CA LYS A 145 15.69 -12.36 10.24
C LYS A 145 14.37 -11.60 10.41
N LYS A 146 14.42 -10.54 11.19
CA LYS A 146 13.32 -9.56 11.24
C LYS A 146 13.26 -8.78 9.91
N LEU A 147 12.08 -8.32 9.53
CA LEU A 147 11.88 -7.59 8.26
C LEU A 147 12.78 -6.35 8.12
N SER A 148 13.04 -5.65 9.23
CA SER A 148 13.96 -4.50 9.26
C SER A 148 15.41 -4.85 8.92
N GLU A 149 15.82 -6.10 9.13
CA GLU A 149 17.18 -6.59 8.88
C GLU A 149 17.37 -7.13 7.45
N THR A 150 16.31 -7.07 6.64
CA THR A 150 16.32 -7.60 5.28
C THR A 150 16.41 -6.48 4.23
N LYS A 151 16.61 -6.87 2.99
CA LYS A 151 16.54 -5.96 1.85
C LYS A 151 15.10 -5.59 1.44
N CYS A 152 14.12 -5.72 2.34
CA CYS A 152 12.73 -5.39 2.06
C CYS A 152 12.57 -3.90 1.73
N VAL A 153 11.97 -3.61 0.58
CA VAL A 153 11.72 -2.24 0.10
C VAL A 153 10.39 -1.65 0.59
N SER A 154 9.72 -2.33 1.51
CA SER A 154 8.48 -1.87 2.16
C SER A 154 7.30 -1.60 1.21
N CYS A 155 7.25 -2.25 0.03
CA CYS A 155 6.22 -2.03 -1.00
C CYS A 155 4.80 -2.50 -0.61
N GLY A 156 4.64 -3.35 0.43
CA GLY A 156 3.35 -3.81 0.94
C GLY A 156 2.60 -4.82 0.07
N GLN A 157 3.16 -5.27 -1.06
CA GLN A 157 2.46 -6.19 -1.97
C GLN A 157 2.16 -7.55 -1.33
N CYS A 158 2.97 -8.01 -0.40
CA CYS A 158 2.73 -9.22 0.37
C CYS A 158 1.49 -9.08 1.29
N ALA A 159 1.24 -7.91 1.88
CA ALA A 159 0.04 -7.63 2.65
C ALA A 159 -1.21 -7.55 1.77
N ALA A 160 -1.10 -6.94 0.57
CA ALA A 160 -2.20 -6.82 -0.38
C ALA A 160 -2.72 -8.18 -0.87
N VAL A 161 -1.85 -9.18 -1.02
CA VAL A 161 -2.25 -10.53 -1.47
C VAL A 161 -2.53 -11.51 -0.33
N CYS A 162 -2.25 -11.14 0.92
CA CYS A 162 -2.48 -12.01 2.06
C CYS A 162 -3.98 -12.24 2.27
N THR A 163 -4.40 -13.50 2.18
CA THR A 163 -5.80 -13.90 2.32
C THR A 163 -6.29 -13.96 3.76
N THR A 164 -5.35 -13.91 4.71
CA THR A 164 -5.60 -13.92 6.16
C THR A 164 -4.91 -12.73 6.83
N GLY A 165 -4.94 -12.64 8.16
CA GLY A 165 -4.24 -11.61 8.93
C GLY A 165 -2.75 -11.90 9.19
N ALA A 166 -2.13 -12.81 8.41
CA ALA A 166 -0.72 -13.17 8.61
C ALA A 166 0.26 -12.07 8.20
N ILE A 167 -0.09 -11.28 7.18
CA ILE A 167 0.65 -10.07 6.82
C ILE A 167 -0.37 -8.97 6.60
N THR A 168 -0.23 -7.89 7.33
CA THR A 168 -1.09 -6.70 7.26
C THR A 168 -0.26 -5.44 7.14
N VAL A 169 -0.88 -4.34 6.76
CA VAL A 169 -0.23 -3.02 6.84
C VAL A 169 -0.01 -2.67 8.31
N ASN A 170 1.10 -2.02 8.61
CA ASN A 170 1.34 -1.47 9.94
C ASN A 170 0.37 -0.31 10.19
N ASP A 171 -0.65 -0.59 10.99
CA ASP A 171 -1.75 0.33 11.25
C ASP A 171 -1.33 1.49 12.16
N GLN A 172 -1.67 2.71 11.74
CA GLN A 172 -1.40 3.93 12.48
C GLN A 172 -2.66 4.76 12.80
N ILE A 173 -3.85 4.21 12.62
CA ILE A 173 -5.13 4.88 12.88
C ILE A 173 -5.21 5.39 14.31
N GLY A 174 -4.84 4.56 15.30
CA GLY A 174 -4.85 4.97 16.70
C GLY A 174 -3.92 6.15 17.00
N THR A 175 -2.79 6.26 16.30
CA THR A 175 -1.87 7.41 16.41
C THR A 175 -2.46 8.65 15.76
N ALA A 176 -3.14 8.49 14.60
CA ALA A 176 -3.84 9.58 13.93
C ALA A 176 -4.92 10.17 14.85
N TRP A 177 -5.79 9.34 15.41
CA TRP A 177 -6.85 9.80 16.35
C TRP A 177 -6.30 10.52 17.57
N LYS A 178 -5.25 9.98 18.20
CA LYS A 178 -4.59 10.66 19.34
C LYS A 178 -4.06 12.03 18.93
N SER A 179 -3.55 12.20 17.73
CA SER A 179 -2.99 13.45 17.25
C SER A 179 -4.08 14.46 16.88
N ILE A 180 -5.17 14.01 16.24
CA ILE A 180 -6.33 14.85 15.88
C ILE A 180 -7.02 15.43 17.13
N HIS A 181 -7.10 14.63 18.20
CA HIS A 181 -7.74 15.07 19.44
C HIS A 181 -6.79 15.74 20.45
N ASP A 182 -5.52 15.94 20.09
CA ASP A 182 -4.54 16.63 20.95
C ASP A 182 -4.65 18.16 20.76
N PRO A 183 -5.11 18.92 21.75
CA PRO A 183 -5.30 20.35 21.61
C PRO A 183 -3.97 21.12 21.42
N GLN A 184 -2.84 20.50 21.74
CA GLN A 184 -1.51 21.10 21.54
C GLN A 184 -1.00 20.91 20.11
N LYS A 185 -1.69 20.11 19.29
CA LYS A 185 -1.32 19.88 17.89
C LYS A 185 -2.24 20.66 16.94
N ARG A 186 -1.62 21.19 15.90
CA ARG A 186 -2.29 21.64 14.69
C ARG A 186 -2.17 20.52 13.67
N VAL A 187 -3.23 19.78 13.44
CA VAL A 187 -3.20 18.66 12.51
C VAL A 187 -3.47 19.14 11.09
N VAL A 188 -2.47 18.98 10.25
CA VAL A 188 -2.53 19.34 8.83
C VAL A 188 -2.38 18.09 7.98
N VAL A 189 -3.29 17.89 7.03
CA VAL A 189 -3.34 16.70 6.18
C VAL A 189 -3.02 17.04 4.74
N GLN A 190 -2.21 16.22 4.07
CA GLN A 190 -2.08 16.21 2.60
C GLN A 190 -2.63 14.92 2.02
N ILE A 191 -3.32 15.01 0.86
CA ILE A 191 -3.93 13.88 0.17
C ILE A 191 -3.25 13.69 -1.19
N ALA A 192 -2.73 12.47 -1.45
CA ALA A 192 -2.09 12.15 -2.72
C ALA A 192 -3.09 12.06 -3.89
N PRO A 193 -2.65 12.37 -5.14
CA PRO A 193 -3.52 12.38 -6.32
C PRO A 193 -4.27 11.07 -6.57
N ALA A 194 -3.64 9.91 -6.33
CA ALA A 194 -4.27 8.61 -6.53
C ALA A 194 -5.33 8.26 -5.46
N VAL A 195 -5.23 8.81 -4.26
CA VAL A 195 -6.17 8.51 -3.15
C VAL A 195 -7.57 8.97 -3.50
N ARG A 196 -7.73 10.20 -4.00
CA ARG A 196 -9.03 10.81 -4.28
C ARG A 196 -9.86 10.10 -5.35
N VAL A 197 -9.22 9.31 -6.23
CA VAL A 197 -9.89 8.53 -7.29
C VAL A 197 -10.04 7.06 -6.94
N ALA A 198 -9.35 6.58 -5.91
CA ALA A 198 -9.41 5.19 -5.47
C ALA A 198 -10.35 4.97 -4.28
N ILE A 199 -10.46 5.95 -3.39
CA ILE A 199 -11.21 5.81 -2.14
C ILE A 199 -12.71 5.65 -2.35
N GLY A 200 -13.26 6.25 -3.41
CA GLY A 200 -14.69 6.24 -3.70
C GLY A 200 -15.28 4.85 -3.92
N GLU A 201 -14.51 3.93 -4.52
CA GLU A 201 -14.95 2.56 -4.77
C GLU A 201 -15.34 1.81 -3.48
N GLU A 202 -14.70 2.11 -2.36
CA GLU A 202 -15.00 1.52 -1.05
C GLU A 202 -16.32 2.02 -0.43
N PHE A 203 -16.88 3.11 -0.98
CA PHE A 203 -18.13 3.73 -0.57
C PHE A 203 -19.22 3.70 -1.66
N GLY A 204 -19.02 2.90 -2.71
CA GLY A 204 -20.03 2.67 -3.76
C GLY A 204 -20.04 3.67 -4.90
N TYR A 205 -19.07 4.59 -4.97
CA TYR A 205 -18.88 5.48 -6.11
C TYR A 205 -18.30 4.73 -7.33
N ALA A 206 -18.43 5.33 -8.50
CA ALA A 206 -17.89 4.74 -9.71
C ALA A 206 -16.35 4.64 -9.67
N PRO A 207 -15.74 3.58 -10.25
CA PRO A 207 -14.29 3.46 -10.33
C PRO A 207 -13.66 4.71 -10.98
N GLY A 208 -12.66 5.29 -10.30
CA GLY A 208 -11.96 6.47 -10.78
C GLY A 208 -12.69 7.80 -10.55
N GLU A 209 -13.85 7.79 -9.94
CA GLU A 209 -14.57 9.02 -9.58
C GLU A 209 -13.76 9.83 -8.55
N ASN A 210 -13.62 11.14 -8.83
CA ASN A 210 -12.90 12.02 -7.90
C ASN A 210 -13.85 12.54 -6.82
N ILE A 211 -13.65 12.10 -5.60
CA ILE A 211 -14.45 12.49 -4.43
C ILE A 211 -13.66 13.30 -3.40
N LEU A 212 -12.62 14.04 -3.86
CA LEU A 212 -11.73 14.81 -2.98
C LEU A 212 -12.51 15.73 -2.04
N ASP A 213 -13.48 16.48 -2.56
CA ASP A 213 -14.24 17.47 -1.78
C ASP A 213 -15.00 16.82 -0.63
N ARG A 214 -15.53 15.60 -0.81
CA ARG A 214 -16.19 14.82 0.25
C ARG A 214 -15.19 14.28 1.28
N VAL A 215 -14.01 13.91 0.82
CA VAL A 215 -12.92 13.46 1.72
C VAL A 215 -12.42 14.62 2.57
N VAL A 216 -12.32 15.82 2.00
CA VAL A 216 -11.97 17.05 2.74
C VAL A 216 -13.00 17.31 3.85
N SER A 217 -14.31 17.31 3.51
CA SER A 217 -15.38 17.49 4.49
C SER A 217 -15.33 16.44 5.62
N ALA A 218 -15.11 15.15 5.25
CA ALA A 218 -14.99 14.09 6.25
C ALA A 218 -13.82 14.33 7.21
N LEU A 219 -12.65 14.69 6.71
CA LEU A 219 -11.48 15.00 7.53
C LEU A 219 -11.70 16.20 8.44
N LYS A 220 -12.37 17.25 7.96
CA LYS A 220 -12.75 18.42 8.78
C LYS A 220 -13.70 18.03 9.91
N ILE A 221 -14.71 17.20 9.63
CA ILE A 221 -15.63 16.68 10.65
C ILE A 221 -14.89 15.82 11.69
N MET A 222 -13.87 15.09 11.29
CA MET A 222 -13.00 14.31 12.20
C MET A 222 -12.14 15.19 13.11
N GLY A 223 -12.03 16.50 12.84
CA GLY A 223 -11.28 17.45 13.65
C GLY A 223 -9.91 17.85 13.08
N VAL A 224 -9.64 17.56 11.81
CA VAL A 224 -8.45 18.03 11.12
C VAL A 224 -8.51 19.55 10.92
N ASP A 225 -7.45 20.27 11.30
CA ASP A 225 -7.41 21.74 11.19
C ASP A 225 -7.40 22.21 9.72
N GLU A 226 -6.52 21.63 8.89
CA GLU A 226 -6.40 22.02 7.49
C GLU A 226 -6.08 20.80 6.60
N VAL A 227 -6.68 20.79 5.40
CA VAL A 227 -6.57 19.71 4.42
C VAL A 227 -6.11 20.26 3.09
N TYR A 228 -5.04 19.70 2.53
CA TYR A 228 -4.41 20.13 1.29
C TYR A 228 -4.32 19.01 0.25
N ASP A 229 -4.25 19.40 -1.03
CA ASP A 229 -3.96 18.48 -2.15
C ASP A 229 -2.45 18.44 -2.41
N THR A 230 -1.84 17.25 -2.39
CA THR A 230 -0.42 17.04 -2.71
C THR A 230 -0.09 17.48 -4.14
N ASN A 231 -1.07 17.75 -5.00
CA ASN A 231 -0.87 18.27 -6.37
C ASN A 231 -0.02 19.56 -6.39
N PHE A 232 -0.16 20.44 -5.40
CA PHE A 232 0.69 21.61 -5.27
C PHE A 232 2.18 21.24 -5.23
N ALA A 233 2.52 20.27 -4.40
CA ALA A 233 3.91 19.80 -4.30
C ALA A 233 4.36 18.94 -5.49
N ALA A 234 3.44 18.29 -6.18
CA ALA A 234 3.74 17.61 -7.43
C ALA A 234 4.16 18.59 -8.53
N ASP A 235 3.55 19.77 -8.60
CA ASP A 235 3.99 20.85 -9.49
C ASP A 235 5.39 21.37 -9.10
N MET A 236 5.66 21.54 -7.80
CA MET A 236 7.00 21.91 -7.32
C MET A 236 8.05 20.88 -7.72
N THR A 237 7.74 19.59 -7.54
CA THR A 237 8.62 18.48 -7.94
C THR A 237 8.84 18.47 -9.44
N THR A 238 7.81 18.69 -10.25
CA THR A 238 7.92 18.78 -11.71
C THR A 238 8.90 19.85 -12.13
N ILE A 239 8.82 21.05 -11.54
CA ILE A 239 9.71 22.16 -11.84
C ILE A 239 11.15 21.81 -11.45
N SER A 240 11.37 21.35 -10.21
CA SER A 240 12.71 21.05 -9.71
C SER A 240 13.38 19.89 -10.44
N GLU A 241 12.65 18.79 -10.74
CA GLU A 241 13.20 17.68 -11.53
C GLU A 241 13.45 18.05 -12.99
N ALA A 242 12.62 18.93 -13.59
CA ALA A 242 12.85 19.43 -14.94
C ALA A 242 14.09 20.31 -15.03
N GLU A 243 14.30 21.18 -14.04
CA GLU A 243 15.53 21.99 -13.96
C GLU A 243 16.77 21.09 -13.80
N GLU A 244 16.72 20.11 -12.91
CA GLU A 244 17.80 19.13 -12.74
C GLU A 244 18.05 18.36 -14.04
N PHE A 245 17.01 17.91 -14.73
CA PHE A 245 17.13 17.19 -16.00
C PHE A 245 17.82 18.05 -17.07
N LEU A 246 17.42 19.33 -17.22
CA LEU A 246 18.03 20.24 -18.18
C LEU A 246 19.49 20.56 -17.84
N GLN A 247 19.83 20.72 -16.55
CA GLN A 247 21.21 20.89 -16.09
C GLN A 247 22.06 19.65 -16.42
N ARG A 248 21.55 18.44 -16.18
CA ARG A 248 22.24 17.19 -16.54
C ARG A 248 22.41 17.06 -18.04
N LEU A 249 21.42 17.47 -18.82
CA LEU A 249 21.49 17.46 -20.29
C LEU A 249 22.61 18.37 -20.81
N GLN A 250 22.75 19.57 -20.26
CA GLN A 250 23.82 20.51 -20.58
C GLN A 250 25.20 20.01 -20.15
N ALA A 251 25.28 19.33 -18.99
CA ALA A 251 26.52 18.79 -18.45
C ALA A 251 26.96 17.46 -19.07
N GLY A 252 26.11 16.83 -19.89
CA GLY A 252 26.41 15.52 -20.50
C GLY A 252 26.14 14.31 -19.59
N GLY A 253 25.32 14.45 -18.56
CA GLY A 253 24.90 13.34 -17.69
C GLY A 253 25.00 13.62 -16.18
N PRO A 254 24.82 12.61 -15.33
CA PRO A 254 24.67 11.18 -15.64
C PRO A 254 23.29 10.80 -16.17
N PHE A 255 23.27 9.85 -17.15
CA PHE A 255 22.06 9.30 -17.72
C PHE A 255 22.03 7.76 -17.62
N PRO A 256 20.82 7.10 -17.63
CA PRO A 256 19.50 7.73 -17.54
C PRO A 256 19.32 8.45 -16.22
N MET A 257 18.46 9.49 -16.17
CA MET A 257 18.00 10.10 -14.93
C MET A 257 16.73 9.39 -14.46
N PHE A 258 16.70 9.01 -13.19
CA PHE A 258 15.54 8.39 -12.56
C PHE A 258 14.87 9.35 -11.59
N THR A 259 13.54 9.35 -11.55
CA THR A 259 12.78 10.13 -10.55
C THR A 259 12.93 9.53 -9.16
N SER A 260 12.86 10.35 -8.10
CA SER A 260 13.08 9.98 -6.69
C SER A 260 11.79 9.79 -5.88
N CYS A 261 10.63 10.05 -6.45
CA CYS A 261 9.36 10.08 -5.72
C CYS A 261 8.89 8.73 -5.15
N CYS A 262 9.41 7.59 -5.64
CA CYS A 262 9.08 6.25 -5.17
C CYS A 262 10.12 5.76 -4.14
N PRO A 263 9.80 5.72 -2.83
CA PRO A 263 10.77 5.31 -1.80
C PRO A 263 11.16 3.83 -1.89
N ALA A 264 10.27 2.97 -2.39
CA ALA A 264 10.61 1.56 -2.60
C ALA A 264 11.66 1.40 -3.71
N TRP A 265 11.58 2.21 -4.77
CA TRP A 265 12.55 2.26 -5.86
C TRP A 265 13.91 2.79 -5.39
N VAL A 266 13.91 3.89 -4.65
CA VAL A 266 15.14 4.47 -4.09
C VAL A 266 15.84 3.45 -3.19
N LYS A 267 15.10 2.85 -2.25
CA LYS A 267 15.65 1.80 -1.37
C LYS A 267 16.12 0.56 -2.14
N TYR A 268 15.44 0.20 -3.22
CA TYR A 268 15.90 -0.90 -4.08
C TYR A 268 17.29 -0.63 -4.65
N LEU A 269 17.51 0.56 -5.22
CA LEU A 269 18.80 0.95 -5.77
C LEU A 269 19.89 1.03 -4.69
N GLU A 270 19.59 1.58 -3.53
CA GLU A 270 20.53 1.63 -2.40
C GLU A 270 21.03 0.24 -2.00
N LEU A 271 20.16 -0.76 -2.01
CA LEU A 271 20.45 -2.10 -1.52
C LEU A 271 20.99 -3.07 -2.59
N ASN A 272 20.61 -2.88 -3.86
CA ASN A 272 20.91 -3.85 -4.90
C ASN A 272 21.79 -3.30 -6.03
N ASP A 273 21.64 -2.02 -6.38
CA ASP A 273 22.34 -1.40 -7.50
C ASP A 273 22.90 -0.01 -7.17
N PRO A 274 23.74 0.15 -6.14
CA PRO A 274 24.21 1.46 -5.65
C PRO A 274 24.98 2.27 -6.71
N LYS A 275 25.47 1.63 -7.78
CA LYS A 275 26.12 2.30 -8.91
C LYS A 275 25.24 3.31 -9.64
N TYR A 276 23.90 3.15 -9.53
CA TYR A 276 22.92 4.05 -10.14
C TYR A 276 22.39 5.13 -9.20
N LEU A 277 22.86 5.22 -7.95
CA LEU A 277 22.41 6.28 -7.02
C LEU A 277 22.67 7.68 -7.59
N LYS A 278 23.79 7.89 -8.28
CA LYS A 278 24.08 9.15 -8.97
C LYS A 278 23.11 9.50 -10.09
N ASN A 279 22.33 8.52 -10.55
CA ASN A 279 21.35 8.70 -11.61
C ASN A 279 19.96 9.06 -11.08
N ILE A 280 19.71 8.90 -9.77
CA ILE A 280 18.44 9.33 -9.15
C ILE A 280 18.42 10.84 -9.07
N SER A 281 17.24 11.45 -9.25
CA SER A 281 17.00 12.86 -8.96
C SER A 281 17.30 13.18 -7.51
N THR A 282 17.91 14.34 -7.26
CA THR A 282 18.18 14.85 -5.91
C THR A 282 16.96 15.47 -5.25
N CYS A 283 15.84 15.58 -5.97
CA CYS A 283 14.61 16.16 -5.47
C CYS A 283 13.99 15.29 -4.36
N LYS A 284 13.46 15.91 -3.31
CA LYS A 284 12.55 15.27 -2.38
C LYS A 284 11.29 14.79 -3.11
N SER A 285 10.63 13.76 -2.60
CA SER A 285 9.30 13.39 -3.13
C SER A 285 8.27 14.51 -2.88
N PRO A 286 7.17 14.60 -3.66
CA PRO A 286 6.11 15.57 -3.42
C PRO A 286 5.59 15.55 -1.97
N MET A 287 5.50 14.37 -1.36
CA MET A 287 5.11 14.24 0.04
C MET A 287 6.05 14.99 0.97
N GLN A 288 7.35 14.81 0.83
CA GLN A 288 8.37 15.46 1.67
C GLN A 288 8.56 16.95 1.35
N MET A 289 8.49 17.33 0.07
CA MET A 289 8.53 18.75 -0.33
C MET A 289 7.37 19.52 0.32
N PHE A 290 6.16 18.98 0.24
CA PHE A 290 4.99 19.64 0.81
C PHE A 290 5.09 19.76 2.33
N ALA A 291 5.53 18.70 2.98
CA ALA A 291 5.70 18.69 4.43
C ALA A 291 6.68 19.77 4.91
N SER A 292 7.82 19.92 4.24
CA SER A 292 8.79 20.99 4.55
C SER A 292 8.17 22.38 4.39
N VAL A 293 7.41 22.62 3.31
CA VAL A 293 6.72 23.90 3.06
C VAL A 293 5.66 24.18 4.11
N LEU A 294 4.84 23.18 4.48
CA LEU A 294 3.79 23.33 5.48
C LEU A 294 4.37 23.65 6.86
N LYS A 295 5.41 22.92 7.29
CA LYS A 295 6.07 23.21 8.58
C LYS A 295 6.69 24.62 8.62
N ALA A 296 7.29 25.05 7.52
CA ALA A 296 7.81 26.41 7.41
C ALA A 296 6.69 27.48 7.47
N LYS A 297 5.56 27.23 6.77
CA LYS A 297 4.37 28.13 6.79
C LYS A 297 3.83 28.32 8.20
N TYR A 298 3.77 27.25 8.99
CA TYR A 298 3.13 27.29 10.31
C TYR A 298 4.08 27.64 11.46
N ALA A 299 5.40 27.72 11.21
CA ALA A 299 6.40 27.95 12.26
C ALA A 299 6.12 29.20 13.11
N GLU A 300 5.76 30.35 12.49
CA GLU A 300 5.43 31.60 13.20
C GLU A 300 4.10 31.47 13.95
N LYS A 301 3.09 30.83 13.36
CA LYS A 301 1.78 30.63 13.96
C LYS A 301 1.88 29.71 15.17
N ASP A 302 2.64 28.62 15.04
CA ASP A 302 2.87 27.65 16.12
C ASP A 302 3.63 28.32 17.29
N ALA A 303 4.61 29.18 17.00
CA ALA A 303 5.31 29.94 18.02
C ALA A 303 4.41 30.95 18.75
N SER A 304 3.35 31.46 18.07
CA SER A 304 2.42 32.46 18.64
C SER A 304 1.30 31.85 19.46
N ASP A 305 0.78 30.69 19.06
CA ASP A 305 -0.36 30.05 19.72
C ASP A 305 0.00 28.85 20.61
N GLY A 306 1.30 28.48 20.62
CA GLY A 306 1.84 27.40 21.45
C GLY A 306 1.47 25.99 20.98
N ARG A 307 0.87 25.86 19.79
CA ARG A 307 0.59 24.56 19.16
C ARG A 307 1.80 24.08 18.37
N THR A 308 1.82 22.79 18.05
CA THR A 308 2.84 22.21 17.17
C THR A 308 2.16 21.64 15.93
N THR A 309 2.64 22.01 14.76
CA THR A 309 2.12 21.44 13.50
C THR A 309 2.48 19.97 13.40
N TYR A 310 1.45 19.14 13.32
CA TYR A 310 1.51 17.70 13.13
C TYR A 310 1.02 17.35 11.74
N HIS A 311 1.93 16.90 10.89
CA HIS A 311 1.64 16.70 9.49
C HIS A 311 1.33 15.23 9.20
N ILE A 312 0.12 14.95 8.72
CA ILE A 312 -0.33 13.62 8.28
C ILE A 312 -0.37 13.59 6.76
N ALA A 313 0.27 12.60 6.15
CA ALA A 313 0.23 12.36 4.73
C ALA A 313 -0.63 11.13 4.41
N ILE A 314 -1.68 11.30 3.60
CA ILE A 314 -2.53 10.22 3.12
C ILE A 314 -2.05 9.77 1.76
N MET A 315 -1.46 8.57 1.70
CA MET A 315 -0.70 8.07 0.56
C MET A 315 -1.19 6.69 0.10
N PRO A 316 -1.13 6.37 -1.21
CA PRO A 316 -1.57 5.07 -1.73
C PRO A 316 -0.52 3.95 -1.54
N CYS A 317 0.57 4.23 -0.84
CA CYS A 317 1.75 3.36 -0.79
C CYS A 317 2.28 3.18 0.63
N THR A 318 2.47 1.94 1.07
CA THR A 318 3.01 1.62 2.40
C THR A 318 4.49 2.01 2.55
N ALA A 319 5.25 2.06 1.44
CA ALA A 319 6.67 2.47 1.49
C ALA A 319 6.84 3.94 1.91
N LYS A 320 5.80 4.77 1.79
CA LYS A 320 5.80 6.15 2.29
C LYS A 320 5.92 6.23 3.82
N LYS A 321 5.45 5.21 4.55
CA LYS A 321 5.69 5.09 6.00
C LYS A 321 7.18 4.94 6.32
N MET A 322 7.90 4.16 5.52
CA MET A 322 9.36 4.02 5.64
C MET A 322 10.09 5.29 5.22
N GLU A 323 9.65 5.95 4.15
CA GLU A 323 10.22 7.22 3.70
C GLU A 323 10.14 8.29 4.79
N ALA A 324 8.96 8.44 5.42
CA ALA A 324 8.78 9.42 6.50
C ALA A 324 9.69 9.19 7.72
N ALA A 325 10.14 7.96 7.92
CA ALA A 325 11.02 7.59 9.03
C ALA A 325 12.52 7.65 8.69
N ARG A 326 12.91 8.13 7.49
CA ARG A 326 14.33 8.27 7.11
C ARG A 326 14.95 9.50 7.75
N ASP A 327 16.15 9.35 8.30
CA ASP A 327 16.89 10.40 9.05
C ASP A 327 17.11 11.68 8.23
N GLU A 328 17.25 11.56 6.90
CA GLU A 328 17.45 12.70 6.00
C GLU A 328 16.26 13.67 5.92
N PHE A 329 15.08 13.25 6.40
CA PHE A 329 13.87 14.07 6.45
C PHE A 329 13.56 14.58 7.87
N PHE A 330 14.55 14.55 8.75
CA PHE A 330 14.44 15.13 10.08
C PHE A 330 15.24 16.44 10.15
N HIS A 331 14.60 17.48 10.63
CA HIS A 331 15.20 18.78 10.86
C HIS A 331 15.12 19.13 12.35
N ASN A 332 16.28 19.29 13.00
CA ASN A 332 16.38 19.54 14.46
C ASN A 332 15.58 18.52 15.31
N GLY A 333 15.62 17.25 14.92
CA GLY A 333 14.93 16.17 15.62
C GLY A 333 13.42 16.07 15.33
N THR A 334 12.88 16.93 14.47
CA THR A 334 11.47 16.90 14.04
C THR A 334 11.35 16.38 12.61
N PRO A 335 10.52 15.37 12.33
CA PRO A 335 10.32 14.87 10.98
C PRO A 335 9.56 15.90 10.12
N ASP A 336 9.78 15.89 8.81
CA ASP A 336 8.96 16.67 7.88
C ASP A 336 7.51 16.14 7.88
N VAL A 337 7.33 14.82 7.78
CA VAL A 337 6.04 14.11 7.86
C VAL A 337 5.98 13.36 9.18
N ASP A 338 5.04 13.70 10.05
CA ASP A 338 4.89 13.04 11.36
C ASP A 338 4.19 11.69 11.27
N LEU A 339 3.24 11.53 10.33
CA LEU A 339 2.47 10.31 10.18
C LEU A 339 2.09 10.06 8.72
N VAL A 340 2.11 8.80 8.30
CA VAL A 340 1.60 8.39 6.99
C VAL A 340 0.46 7.41 7.15
N LEU A 341 -0.70 7.76 6.63
CA LEU A 341 -1.86 6.86 6.50
C LEU A 341 -1.97 6.36 5.06
N THR A 342 -2.32 5.10 4.90
CA THR A 342 -2.69 4.56 3.59
C THR A 342 -4.14 4.90 3.24
N THR A 343 -4.52 4.78 1.96
CA THR A 343 -5.91 4.91 1.52
C THR A 343 -6.84 4.01 2.33
N ARG A 344 -6.41 2.79 2.64
CA ARG A 344 -7.21 1.84 3.41
C ARG A 344 -7.42 2.29 4.85
N GLU A 345 -6.38 2.80 5.51
CA GLU A 345 -6.50 3.33 6.88
C GLU A 345 -7.48 4.51 6.92
N LEU A 346 -7.45 5.40 5.91
CA LEU A 346 -8.45 6.47 5.81
C LEU A 346 -9.88 5.94 5.63
N VAL A 347 -10.07 4.92 4.78
CA VAL A 347 -11.37 4.25 4.64
C VAL A 347 -11.87 3.71 5.98
N ASP A 348 -11.00 3.05 6.73
CA ASP A 348 -11.35 2.47 8.02
C ASP A 348 -11.65 3.57 9.05
N MET A 349 -10.93 4.70 9.07
CA MET A 349 -11.24 5.87 9.91
C MET A 349 -12.61 6.48 9.57
N ILE A 350 -12.95 6.64 8.28
CA ILE A 350 -14.27 7.14 7.86
C ILE A 350 -15.37 6.18 8.33
N ARG A 351 -15.17 4.88 8.23
CA ARG A 351 -16.12 3.86 8.71
C ARG A 351 -16.29 3.88 10.23
N GLU A 352 -15.20 4.10 10.98
CA GLU A 352 -15.23 4.21 12.45
C GLU A 352 -16.10 5.38 12.93
N THR A 353 -16.11 6.48 12.20
CA THR A 353 -16.93 7.65 12.55
C THR A 353 -18.40 7.51 12.17
N GLY A 354 -18.75 6.55 11.31
CA GLY A 354 -20.11 6.44 10.76
C GLY A 354 -20.50 7.58 9.80
N ILE A 355 -19.54 8.30 9.26
CA ILE A 355 -19.77 9.37 8.28
C ILE A 355 -20.26 8.76 6.95
N HIS A 356 -21.38 9.29 6.44
CA HIS A 356 -21.93 8.98 5.13
C HIS A 356 -21.45 10.03 4.12
N LEU A 357 -20.51 9.67 3.23
CA LEU A 357 -19.86 10.62 2.31
C LEU A 357 -20.84 11.28 1.33
N ASP A 358 -21.91 10.59 0.94
CA ASP A 358 -22.96 11.08 0.02
C ASP A 358 -23.85 12.17 0.63
N GLU A 359 -23.92 12.25 1.96
CA GLU A 359 -24.71 13.25 2.70
C GLU A 359 -23.92 14.51 3.04
N LEU A 360 -22.60 14.52 2.80
CA LEU A 360 -21.76 15.66 3.17
C LEU A 360 -21.89 16.84 2.21
N GLU A 361 -21.86 18.05 2.76
CA GLU A 361 -21.58 19.26 1.98
C GLU A 361 -20.16 19.21 1.42
N LEU A 362 -19.97 19.69 0.20
CA LEU A 362 -18.68 19.63 -0.48
C LEU A 362 -17.77 20.75 0.00
N GLU A 363 -16.57 20.43 0.44
CA GLU A 363 -15.56 21.38 0.84
C GLU A 363 -14.31 21.23 -0.05
N SER A 364 -13.78 22.36 -0.54
CA SER A 364 -12.53 22.36 -1.27
C SER A 364 -11.33 22.32 -0.32
N PRO A 365 -10.17 21.80 -0.77
CA PRO A 365 -8.92 21.90 -0.01
C PRO A 365 -8.59 23.34 0.39
N ASP A 366 -7.91 23.48 1.51
CA ASP A 366 -7.55 24.78 2.10
C ASP A 366 -6.55 25.57 1.21
N LEU A 367 -6.63 26.89 1.23
CA LEU A 367 -5.71 27.78 0.53
C LEU A 367 -4.54 28.23 1.45
N PRO A 368 -3.38 28.58 0.87
CA PRO A 368 -3.12 28.82 -0.56
C PRO A 368 -2.68 27.57 -1.33
N PHE A 369 -2.47 26.43 -0.72
CA PHE A 369 -1.86 25.26 -1.32
C PHE A 369 -2.91 24.21 -1.80
N GLY A 370 -4.17 24.58 -1.88
CA GLY A 370 -5.26 23.67 -2.29
C GLY A 370 -5.38 23.47 -3.81
N LEU A 371 -4.60 24.19 -4.63
CA LEU A 371 -4.69 24.14 -6.07
C LEU A 371 -3.40 23.55 -6.67
N GLY A 372 -3.58 22.69 -7.68
CA GLY A 372 -2.52 22.13 -8.48
C GLY A 372 -2.86 22.21 -9.98
N SER A 373 -1.84 22.11 -10.84
CA SER A 373 -2.01 22.11 -12.29
C SER A 373 -2.49 20.74 -12.81
N GLY A 374 -2.90 20.70 -14.10
CA GLY A 374 -3.18 19.44 -14.78
C GLY A 374 -1.96 18.51 -14.88
N ALA A 375 -0.73 19.07 -14.83
CA ALA A 375 0.50 18.27 -14.80
C ALA A 375 0.66 17.49 -13.49
N ALA A 376 0.25 18.07 -12.37
CA ALA A 376 0.26 17.39 -11.08
C ALA A 376 -0.74 16.23 -11.01
N VAL A 377 -1.90 16.35 -11.66
CA VAL A 377 -2.94 15.30 -11.66
C VAL A 377 -2.43 13.98 -12.24
N ILE A 378 -1.57 14.04 -13.29
CA ILE A 378 -1.03 12.83 -13.92
C ILE A 378 -0.06 12.05 -13.04
N TYR A 379 0.40 12.60 -11.91
CA TYR A 379 1.15 11.84 -10.88
C TYR A 379 0.36 10.65 -10.32
N GLY A 380 -0.96 10.66 -10.44
CA GLY A 380 -1.82 9.55 -10.05
C GLY A 380 -1.79 8.33 -10.98
N VAL A 381 -1.15 8.43 -12.15
CA VAL A 381 -1.06 7.34 -13.13
C VAL A 381 0.38 6.86 -13.32
N THR A 382 0.54 5.62 -13.79
CA THR A 382 1.85 5.02 -14.07
C THR A 382 2.63 5.85 -15.09
N GLY A 383 3.89 6.21 -14.75
CA GLY A 383 4.75 7.02 -15.59
C GLY A 383 4.47 8.53 -15.54
N GLY A 384 3.42 8.96 -14.82
CA GLY A 384 2.95 10.35 -14.82
C GLY A 384 3.98 11.35 -14.32
N VAL A 385 4.85 10.99 -13.37
CA VAL A 385 5.93 11.86 -12.90
C VAL A 385 6.91 12.16 -14.04
N ALA A 386 7.44 11.12 -14.68
CA ALA A 386 8.37 11.31 -15.81
C ALA A 386 7.73 12.05 -16.97
N GLU A 387 6.46 11.74 -17.26
CA GLU A 387 5.69 12.46 -18.31
C GLU A 387 5.55 13.95 -17.98
N SER A 388 5.23 14.29 -16.72
CA SER A 388 5.09 15.68 -16.27
C SER A 388 6.39 16.46 -16.44
N VAL A 389 7.53 15.87 -16.02
CA VAL A 389 8.87 16.46 -16.18
C VAL A 389 9.21 16.69 -17.66
N VAL A 390 9.01 15.67 -18.52
CA VAL A 390 9.28 15.80 -19.96
C VAL A 390 8.39 16.86 -20.60
N ARG A 391 7.09 16.90 -20.26
CA ARG A 391 6.17 17.95 -20.75
C ARG A 391 6.62 19.34 -20.35
N HIS A 392 7.14 19.50 -19.14
CA HIS A 392 7.65 20.79 -18.67
C HIS A 392 8.89 21.26 -19.45
N CYS A 393 9.77 20.34 -19.86
CA CYS A 393 10.97 20.62 -20.62
C CYS A 393 10.71 20.94 -22.10
N LEU A 394 9.53 20.63 -22.66
CA LEU A 394 9.24 20.88 -24.06
C LEU A 394 8.97 22.37 -24.32
N PRO A 395 9.55 22.97 -25.39
CA PRO A 395 9.35 24.37 -25.75
C PRO A 395 7.91 24.66 -26.20
N ASP A 396 7.26 23.68 -26.82
CA ASP A 396 5.85 23.76 -27.24
C ASP A 396 5.00 22.85 -26.38
N LYS A 397 4.14 23.43 -25.53
CA LYS A 397 3.23 22.74 -24.61
C LYS A 397 1.89 22.36 -25.25
N THR A 398 1.76 22.44 -26.59
CA THR A 398 0.53 22.09 -27.30
C THR A 398 0.31 20.58 -27.36
N LYS A 399 -0.99 20.16 -27.44
CA LYS A 399 -1.38 18.74 -27.51
C LYS A 399 -0.74 17.95 -28.67
N ASN A 400 -0.31 18.62 -29.75
CA ASN A 400 0.26 17.96 -30.92
C ASN A 400 1.70 17.47 -30.68
N THR A 401 2.51 18.22 -29.94
CA THR A 401 3.88 17.83 -29.58
C THR A 401 3.91 16.61 -28.64
N LEU A 402 2.92 16.50 -27.76
CA LEU A 402 2.82 15.40 -26.79
C LEU A 402 2.52 14.03 -27.39
N ARG A 403 1.90 13.97 -28.58
CA ARG A 403 1.66 12.72 -29.31
C ARG A 403 2.93 12.04 -29.84
N GLN A 404 4.03 12.76 -29.89
CA GLN A 404 5.32 12.27 -30.39
C GLN A 404 6.23 11.74 -29.25
N VAL A 405 5.91 12.05 -28.00
CA VAL A 405 6.65 11.53 -26.83
C VAL A 405 6.13 10.12 -26.53
N ARG A 406 6.90 9.09 -26.91
CA ARG A 406 6.66 7.72 -26.47
C ARG A 406 7.31 7.54 -25.12
N VAL A 407 6.52 7.40 -24.06
CA VAL A 407 6.97 6.92 -22.77
C VAL A 407 6.97 5.39 -22.87
N SER A 408 8.16 4.82 -23.06
CA SER A 408 8.36 3.35 -23.10
C SER A 408 8.62 2.81 -21.71
#